data_17e9d9d24c52996128fa4dd71f8e120a
#
_entry.id   17e9d9d24c52996128fa4dd71f8e120a
#
_cell.length_a   1.000
_cell.length_b   1.000
_cell.length_c   1.000
_cell.angle_alpha   90.00
_cell.angle_beta   90.00
_cell.angle_gamma   90.00
#
_symmetry.space_group_name_H-M   'P 1'
#
loop_
_entity.id
_entity.type
_entity.pdbx_description
1 polymer ?
#
loop_
_entity_poly.entity_id
_entity_poly.type
_entity_poly.pdbx_seq_one_letter_code
_entity_poly.pdbx_strand_id
1 'polypeptide(L)'
;MSQQPDTSLTGFYKVMNPKEKKTFWGCFLGWALDGMDFMIYPLVIGTIIAVWQVDRGMAGLAVTGTLLASAFGGWFAGYLADRIGRVRTLQFTILWFSSFSLICAFTQDFNQLMVARALLGFGFGGEWAAGAVLMGETIRAEYRGRAVGTVQSAWAVGWGAAVLLQAIMFSLLPADMAWRAMFVVGFF
;
A
#
# COMPACT_ATOMS: atom_id res chain seq x y z
N MET A 1 -40.10 15.00 -3.93
CA MET A 1 -39.08 16.06 -3.76
C MET A 1 -37.70 15.40 -3.85
N SER A 2 -37.06 15.49 -5.01
CA SER A 2 -35.68 15.02 -5.20
C SER A 2 -34.76 15.95 -4.41
N GLN A 3 -34.23 15.50 -3.28
CA GLN A 3 -33.17 16.22 -2.59
C GLN A 3 -31.99 16.33 -3.57
N GLN A 4 -31.60 17.55 -3.90
CA GLN A 4 -30.39 17.77 -4.67
C GLN A 4 -29.21 17.11 -3.93
N PRO A 5 -28.32 16.40 -4.63
CA PRO A 5 -27.18 15.74 -3.99
C PRO A 5 -26.34 16.82 -3.28
N ASP A 6 -26.02 16.58 -2.00
CA ASP A 6 -25.14 17.47 -1.23
C ASP A 6 -23.79 17.56 -1.96
N THR A 7 -23.50 18.72 -2.52
CA THR A 7 -22.31 19.00 -3.32
C THR A 7 -21.06 19.19 -2.46
N SER A 8 -21.16 19.18 -1.12
CA SER A 8 -20.02 19.29 -0.22
C SER A 8 -19.04 18.12 -0.38
N LEU A 9 -17.75 18.36 -0.14
CA LEU A 9 -16.70 17.33 -0.22
C LEU A 9 -16.97 16.12 0.68
N THR A 10 -17.67 16.32 1.81
CA THR A 10 -18.02 15.28 2.78
C THR A 10 -19.48 14.81 2.68
N GLY A 11 -20.27 15.39 1.78
CA GLY A 11 -21.71 15.10 1.64
C GLY A 11 -21.98 13.62 1.36
N PHE A 12 -21.12 12.98 0.55
CA PHE A 12 -21.23 11.57 0.23
C PHE A 12 -21.11 10.68 1.49
N TYR A 13 -20.29 11.05 2.47
CA TYR A 13 -20.08 10.25 3.68
C TYR A 13 -21.32 10.23 4.58
N LYS A 14 -22.09 11.31 4.62
CA LYS A 14 -23.33 11.40 5.43
C LYS A 14 -24.42 10.47 4.93
N VAL A 15 -24.49 10.25 3.63
CA VAL A 15 -25.53 9.42 2.98
C VAL A 15 -25.13 7.95 2.84
N MET A 16 -23.89 7.59 3.19
CA MET A 16 -23.41 6.22 3.20
C MET A 16 -24.10 5.38 4.26
N ASN A 17 -24.50 4.17 3.88
CA ASN A 17 -24.96 3.16 4.82
C ASN A 17 -23.79 2.53 5.60
N PRO A 18 -24.03 1.78 6.68
CA PRO A 18 -22.95 1.18 7.49
C PRO A 18 -22.01 0.26 6.71
N LYS A 19 -22.52 -0.47 5.72
CA LYS A 19 -21.71 -1.35 4.85
C LYS A 19 -20.78 -0.53 3.94
N GLU A 20 -21.31 0.51 3.30
CA GLU A 20 -20.53 1.44 2.46
C GLU A 20 -19.42 2.13 3.27
N LYS A 21 -19.71 2.57 4.51
CA LYS A 21 -18.72 3.15 5.42
C LYS A 21 -17.62 2.17 5.80
N LYS A 22 -17.98 0.91 6.09
CA LYS A 22 -17.00 -0.14 6.40
C LYS A 22 -16.08 -0.41 5.21
N THR A 23 -16.63 -0.51 4.01
CA THR A 23 -15.85 -0.68 2.78
C THR A 23 -14.95 0.52 2.51
N PHE A 24 -15.49 1.74 2.66
CA PHE A 24 -14.73 2.98 2.49
C PHE A 24 -13.50 3.03 3.40
N TRP A 25 -13.68 2.81 4.71
CA TRP A 25 -12.56 2.83 5.65
C TRP A 25 -11.59 1.68 5.44
N GLY A 26 -12.07 0.49 5.06
CA GLY A 26 -11.20 -0.63 4.69
C GLY A 26 -10.30 -0.29 3.50
N CYS A 27 -10.87 0.27 2.42
CA CYS A 27 -10.10 0.70 1.25
C CYS A 27 -9.19 1.90 1.56
N PHE A 28 -9.65 2.87 2.37
CA PHE A 28 -8.86 4.04 2.74
C PHE A 28 -7.63 3.67 3.58
N LEU A 29 -7.84 2.87 4.62
CA LEU A 29 -6.76 2.46 5.51
C LEU A 29 -5.79 1.51 4.80
N GLY A 30 -6.29 0.54 4.02
CA GLY A 30 -5.45 -0.32 3.21
C GLY A 30 -4.55 0.50 2.29
N TRP A 31 -5.14 1.43 1.53
CA TRP A 31 -4.38 2.28 0.62
C TRP A 31 -3.39 3.23 1.33
N ALA A 32 -3.70 3.66 2.55
CA ALA A 32 -2.75 4.43 3.38
C ALA A 32 -1.57 3.56 3.84
N LEU A 33 -1.83 2.32 4.27
CA LEU A 33 -0.79 1.37 4.66
C LEU A 33 0.11 1.00 3.48
N ASP A 34 -0.47 0.78 2.30
CA ASP A 34 0.29 0.57 1.07
C ASP A 34 1.21 1.73 0.73
N GLY A 35 0.68 2.97 0.81
CA GLY A 35 1.46 4.18 0.58
C GLY A 35 2.59 4.34 1.59
N MET A 36 2.35 3.97 2.85
CA MET A 36 3.35 3.99 3.91
C MET A 36 4.47 2.99 3.61
N ASP A 37 4.15 1.73 3.38
CA ASP A 37 5.16 0.67 3.19
C ASP A 37 5.92 0.85 1.87
N PHE A 38 5.23 1.24 0.79
CA PHE A 38 5.90 1.53 -0.47
C PHE A 38 6.99 2.60 -0.31
N MET A 39 6.75 3.62 0.53
CA MET A 39 7.68 4.71 0.79
C MET A 39 8.79 4.33 1.77
N ILE A 40 8.67 3.26 2.53
CA ILE A 40 9.75 2.81 3.44
C ILE A 40 11.06 2.63 2.67
N TYR A 41 11.06 1.90 1.56
CA TYR A 41 12.29 1.62 0.82
C TYR A 41 12.99 2.87 0.27
N PRO A 42 12.32 3.79 -0.45
CA PRO A 42 12.94 5.05 -0.85
C PRO A 42 13.54 5.87 0.30
N LEU A 43 12.88 5.86 1.45
CA LEU A 43 13.34 6.58 2.64
C LEU A 43 14.58 5.96 3.27
N VAL A 44 14.75 4.64 3.20
CA VAL A 44 15.89 3.93 3.81
C VAL A 44 16.95 3.47 2.82
N ILE A 45 16.77 3.72 1.51
CA ILE A 45 17.68 3.27 0.45
C ILE A 45 19.12 3.73 0.68
N GLY A 46 19.32 4.96 1.17
CA GLY A 46 20.64 5.49 1.50
C GLY A 46 21.35 4.69 2.59
N THR A 47 20.59 4.27 3.61
CA THR A 47 21.11 3.42 4.71
C THR A 47 21.46 2.03 4.18
N ILE A 48 20.60 1.43 3.36
CA ILE A 48 20.83 0.11 2.76
C ILE A 48 22.11 0.12 1.89
N ILE A 49 22.29 1.15 1.06
CA ILE A 49 23.51 1.34 0.26
C ILE A 49 24.75 1.41 1.16
N ALA A 50 24.67 2.16 2.26
CA ALA A 50 25.80 2.30 3.18
C ALA A 50 26.12 1.02 3.95
N VAL A 51 25.10 0.27 4.41
CA VAL A 51 25.27 -0.97 5.18
C VAL A 51 25.81 -2.11 4.33
N TRP A 52 25.28 -2.28 3.12
CA TRP A 52 25.65 -3.41 2.25
C TRP A 52 26.63 -3.05 1.12
N GLN A 53 27.10 -1.79 1.07
CA GLN A 53 28.03 -1.30 0.04
C GLN A 53 27.54 -1.58 -1.40
N VAL A 54 26.24 -1.45 -1.62
CA VAL A 54 25.60 -1.72 -2.90
C VAL A 54 25.72 -0.51 -3.82
N ASP A 55 25.91 -0.74 -5.12
CA ASP A 55 25.84 0.32 -6.11
C ASP A 55 24.46 0.96 -6.19
N ARG A 56 24.42 2.29 -6.44
CA ARG A 56 23.16 3.04 -6.56
C ARG A 56 22.26 2.54 -7.67
N GLY A 57 22.85 2.06 -8.78
CA GLY A 57 22.11 1.49 -9.89
C GLY A 57 21.39 0.19 -9.48
N MET A 58 22.08 -0.68 -8.75
CA MET A 58 21.50 -1.91 -8.21
C MET A 58 20.38 -1.61 -7.20
N ALA A 59 20.57 -0.63 -6.34
CA ALA A 59 19.54 -0.19 -5.41
C ALA A 59 18.27 0.35 -6.13
N GLY A 60 18.46 1.06 -7.25
CA GLY A 60 17.36 1.49 -8.12
C GLY A 60 16.66 0.34 -8.83
N LEU A 61 17.39 -0.71 -9.22
CA LEU A 61 16.80 -1.90 -9.84
C LEU A 61 15.82 -2.63 -8.91
N ALA A 62 16.02 -2.58 -7.60
CA ALA A 62 15.06 -3.14 -6.64
C ALA A 62 13.69 -2.42 -6.71
N VAL A 63 13.68 -1.10 -6.90
CA VAL A 63 12.45 -0.32 -7.14
C VAL A 63 11.81 -0.75 -8.46
N THR A 64 12.59 -0.80 -9.52
CA THR A 64 12.10 -1.21 -10.85
C THR A 64 11.51 -2.62 -10.81
N GLY A 65 12.18 -3.56 -10.17
CA GLY A 65 11.71 -4.93 -9.97
C GLY A 65 10.38 -4.99 -9.21
N THR A 66 10.25 -4.19 -8.14
CA THR A 66 9.00 -4.07 -7.38
C THR A 66 7.85 -3.56 -8.26
N LEU A 67 8.09 -2.52 -9.08
CA LEU A 67 7.07 -1.94 -9.95
C LEU A 67 6.67 -2.89 -11.09
N LEU A 68 7.63 -3.58 -11.70
CA LEU A 68 7.34 -4.59 -12.72
C LEU A 68 6.51 -5.74 -12.14
N ALA A 69 6.90 -6.25 -10.97
CA ALA A 69 6.15 -7.29 -10.28
C ALA A 69 4.73 -6.81 -9.90
N SER A 70 4.56 -5.52 -9.55
CA SER A 70 3.25 -4.97 -9.24
C SER A 70 2.32 -4.91 -10.47
N ALA A 71 2.86 -4.65 -11.65
CA ALA A 71 2.07 -4.70 -12.88
C ALA A 71 1.51 -6.12 -13.15
N PHE A 72 2.35 -7.15 -12.98
CA PHE A 72 1.90 -8.54 -13.07
C PHE A 72 0.93 -8.91 -11.95
N GLY A 73 1.19 -8.46 -10.73
CA GLY A 73 0.32 -8.69 -9.58
C GLY A 73 -1.07 -8.08 -9.76
N GLY A 74 -1.16 -6.87 -10.30
CA GLY A 74 -2.43 -6.22 -10.61
C GLY A 74 -3.24 -6.98 -11.66
N TRP A 75 -2.60 -7.45 -12.72
CA TRP A 75 -3.25 -8.30 -13.72
C TRP A 75 -3.76 -9.62 -13.11
N PHE A 76 -2.90 -10.30 -12.34
CA PHE A 76 -3.26 -11.56 -11.68
C PHE A 76 -4.39 -11.38 -10.67
N ALA A 77 -4.34 -10.33 -9.86
CA ALA A 77 -5.39 -10.04 -8.90
C ALA A 77 -6.71 -9.66 -9.55
N GLY A 78 -6.70 -8.98 -10.69
CA GLY A 78 -7.91 -8.74 -11.48
C GLY A 78 -8.58 -10.07 -11.88
N TYR A 79 -7.80 -10.98 -12.44
CA TYR A 79 -8.29 -12.32 -12.78
C TYR A 79 -8.80 -13.10 -11.57
N LEU A 80 -8.10 -13.03 -10.44
CA LEU A 80 -8.48 -13.71 -9.21
C LEU A 80 -9.77 -13.12 -8.63
N ALA A 81 -9.91 -11.79 -8.68
CA ALA A 81 -11.08 -11.06 -8.17
C ALA A 81 -12.37 -11.44 -8.91
N ASP A 82 -12.27 -11.74 -10.21
CA ASP A 82 -13.41 -12.22 -10.99
C ASP A 82 -13.81 -13.66 -10.63
N ARG A 83 -12.89 -14.49 -10.11
CA ARG A 83 -13.14 -15.89 -9.74
C ARG A 83 -13.57 -16.09 -8.31
N ILE A 84 -12.87 -15.50 -7.35
CA ILE A 84 -13.11 -15.72 -5.91
C ILE A 84 -13.80 -14.53 -5.22
N GLY A 85 -14.01 -13.44 -5.96
CA GLY A 85 -14.64 -12.21 -5.51
C GLY A 85 -13.65 -11.15 -4.99
N ARG A 86 -14.05 -9.87 -5.09
CA ARG A 86 -13.21 -8.70 -4.80
C ARG A 86 -12.67 -8.68 -3.37
N VAL A 87 -13.53 -8.97 -2.38
CA VAL A 87 -13.15 -8.91 -0.95
C VAL A 87 -12.10 -9.96 -0.60
N ARG A 88 -12.27 -11.20 -1.07
CA ARG A 88 -11.31 -12.27 -0.79
C ARG A 88 -9.96 -12.03 -1.46
N THR A 89 -9.99 -11.51 -2.68
CA THR A 89 -8.77 -11.14 -3.38
C THR A 89 -8.03 -10.03 -2.65
N LEU A 90 -8.74 -8.98 -2.21
CA LEU A 90 -8.15 -7.89 -1.43
C LEU A 90 -7.54 -8.40 -0.11
N GLN A 91 -8.22 -9.27 0.62
CA GLN A 91 -7.67 -9.88 1.83
C GLN A 91 -6.40 -10.69 1.55
N PHE A 92 -6.39 -11.46 0.46
CA PHE A 92 -5.22 -12.23 0.06
C PHE A 92 -4.04 -11.32 -0.31
N THR A 93 -4.26 -10.28 -1.09
CA THR A 93 -3.20 -9.35 -1.51
C THR A 93 -2.62 -8.57 -0.34
N ILE A 94 -3.45 -8.12 0.61
CA ILE A 94 -2.99 -7.48 1.86
C ILE A 94 -2.12 -8.44 2.68
N LEU A 95 -2.57 -9.67 2.93
CA LEU A 95 -1.79 -10.65 3.68
C LEU A 95 -0.46 -10.99 2.99
N TRP A 96 -0.48 -11.13 1.66
CA TRP A 96 0.72 -11.37 0.87
C TRP A 96 1.71 -10.20 1.00
N PHE A 97 1.26 -9.01 0.72
CA PHE A 97 2.04 -7.78 0.79
C PHE A 97 2.65 -7.57 2.19
N SER A 98 1.84 -7.61 3.24
CA SER A 98 2.30 -7.47 4.64
C SER A 98 3.33 -8.54 5.01
N SER A 99 3.11 -9.81 4.63
CA SER A 99 4.06 -10.89 4.90
C SER A 99 5.42 -10.63 4.27
N PHE A 100 5.46 -10.13 3.03
CA PHE A 100 6.72 -9.81 2.35
C PHE A 100 7.36 -8.52 2.86
N SER A 101 6.59 -7.57 3.38
CA SER A 101 7.13 -6.44 4.14
C SER A 101 7.90 -6.92 5.37
N LEU A 102 7.30 -7.82 6.16
CA LEU A 102 7.97 -8.43 7.29
C LEU A 102 9.24 -9.21 6.87
N ILE A 103 9.18 -9.99 5.79
CA ILE A 103 10.34 -10.73 5.27
C ILE A 103 11.47 -9.77 4.90
N CYS A 104 11.19 -8.59 4.33
CA CYS A 104 12.20 -7.57 4.02
C CYS A 104 13.01 -7.16 5.26
N ALA A 105 12.38 -7.08 6.44
CA ALA A 105 13.06 -6.74 7.69
C ALA A 105 14.14 -7.76 8.10
N PHE A 106 13.98 -9.04 7.72
CA PHE A 106 14.86 -10.15 8.13
C PHE A 106 15.90 -10.53 7.06
N THR A 107 15.95 -9.85 5.94
CA THR A 107 16.94 -10.13 4.88
C THR A 107 18.36 -9.88 5.37
N GLN A 108 19.29 -10.74 4.95
CA GLN A 108 20.70 -10.72 5.37
C GLN A 108 21.61 -10.08 4.31
N ASP A 109 21.16 -10.03 3.06
CA ASP A 109 21.88 -9.44 1.94
C ASP A 109 20.92 -8.72 0.99
N PHE A 110 21.51 -7.93 0.08
CA PHE A 110 20.75 -7.12 -0.87
C PHE A 110 19.96 -7.96 -1.87
N ASN A 111 20.47 -9.13 -2.29
CA ASN A 111 19.76 -9.97 -3.27
C ASN A 111 18.47 -10.55 -2.66
N GLN A 112 18.54 -10.97 -1.41
CA GLN A 112 17.35 -11.43 -0.66
C GLN A 112 16.32 -10.29 -0.55
N LEU A 113 16.77 -9.07 -0.22
CA LEU A 113 15.90 -7.90 -0.16
C LEU A 113 15.26 -7.60 -1.51
N MET A 114 16.02 -7.65 -2.59
CA MET A 114 15.52 -7.42 -3.95
C MET A 114 14.42 -8.43 -4.34
N VAL A 115 14.61 -9.71 -4.03
CA VAL A 115 13.60 -10.75 -4.28
C VAL A 115 12.36 -10.52 -3.40
N ALA A 116 12.55 -10.26 -2.10
CA ALA A 116 11.45 -9.99 -1.19
C ALA A 116 10.64 -8.75 -1.61
N ARG A 117 11.32 -7.69 -2.07
CA ARG A 117 10.69 -6.48 -2.64
C ARG A 117 9.92 -6.74 -3.93
N ALA A 118 10.41 -7.58 -4.82
CA ALA A 118 9.69 -7.97 -6.02
C ALA A 118 8.39 -8.74 -5.67
N LEU A 119 8.47 -9.69 -4.74
CA LEU A 119 7.31 -10.45 -4.26
C LEU A 119 6.32 -9.57 -3.49
N LEU A 120 6.79 -8.61 -2.71
CA LEU A 120 5.97 -7.57 -2.08
C LEU A 120 5.22 -6.77 -3.15
N GLY A 121 5.93 -6.31 -4.19
CA GLY A 121 5.34 -5.57 -5.30
C GLY A 121 4.20 -6.33 -6.00
N PHE A 122 4.32 -7.64 -6.14
CA PHE A 122 3.25 -8.46 -6.70
C PHE A 122 1.94 -8.34 -5.90
N GLY A 123 1.99 -8.37 -4.56
CA GLY A 123 0.82 -8.14 -3.70
C GLY A 123 0.28 -6.71 -3.81
N PHE A 124 1.17 -5.73 -3.81
CA PHE A 124 0.86 -4.31 -3.91
C PHE A 124 0.01 -3.97 -5.16
N GLY A 125 0.41 -4.46 -6.34
CA GLY A 125 -0.36 -4.22 -7.57
C GLY A 125 -1.78 -4.78 -7.51
N GLY A 126 -1.96 -5.90 -6.81
CA GLY A 126 -3.25 -6.54 -6.62
C GLY A 126 -4.20 -5.76 -5.70
N GLU A 127 -3.67 -5.14 -4.67
CA GLU A 127 -4.47 -4.37 -3.72
C GLU A 127 -5.09 -3.13 -4.38
N TRP A 128 -4.31 -2.37 -5.13
CA TRP A 128 -4.82 -1.20 -5.84
C TRP A 128 -5.95 -1.54 -6.81
N ALA A 129 -5.77 -2.60 -7.61
CA ALA A 129 -6.78 -3.03 -8.59
C ALA A 129 -8.07 -3.48 -7.91
N ALA A 130 -7.97 -4.35 -6.89
CA ALA A 130 -9.13 -4.89 -6.18
C ALA A 130 -9.85 -3.82 -5.32
N GLY A 131 -9.10 -2.95 -4.63
CA GLY A 131 -9.64 -1.92 -3.76
C GLY A 131 -10.40 -0.83 -4.51
N ALA A 132 -9.84 -0.32 -5.62
CA ALA A 132 -10.47 0.70 -6.44
C ALA A 132 -11.80 0.19 -7.06
N VAL A 133 -11.81 -1.06 -7.56
CA VAL A 133 -13.01 -1.69 -8.11
C VAL A 133 -14.05 -1.94 -7.01
N LEU A 134 -13.64 -2.49 -5.86
CA LEU A 134 -14.54 -2.73 -4.72
C LEU A 134 -15.22 -1.44 -4.27
N MET A 135 -14.48 -0.33 -4.16
CA MET A 135 -15.06 0.96 -3.80
C MET A 135 -16.03 1.45 -4.87
N GLY A 136 -15.66 1.34 -6.16
CA GLY A 136 -16.48 1.75 -7.28
C GLY A 136 -17.78 0.94 -7.43
N GLU A 137 -17.78 -0.34 -7.08
CA GLU A 137 -18.96 -1.20 -7.10
C GLU A 137 -19.87 -1.03 -5.87
N THR A 138 -19.28 -0.66 -4.72
CA THR A 138 -20.03 -0.58 -3.45
C THR A 138 -20.78 0.74 -3.30
N ILE A 139 -20.18 1.86 -3.76
CA ILE A 139 -20.76 3.19 -3.59
C ILE A 139 -21.75 3.54 -4.70
N ARG A 140 -22.76 4.37 -4.36
CA ARG A 140 -23.74 4.88 -5.34
C ARG A 140 -23.05 5.64 -6.46
N ALA A 141 -23.57 5.51 -7.69
CA ALA A 141 -22.98 6.07 -8.90
C ALA A 141 -22.71 7.59 -8.81
N GLU A 142 -23.63 8.35 -8.21
CA GLU A 142 -23.57 9.80 -8.03
C GLU A 142 -22.40 10.28 -7.14
N TYR A 143 -21.92 9.42 -6.23
CA TYR A 143 -20.82 9.75 -5.29
C TYR A 143 -19.52 9.01 -5.59
N ARG A 144 -19.51 8.11 -6.58
CA ARG A 144 -18.40 7.22 -6.89
C ARG A 144 -17.07 7.98 -7.09
N GLY A 145 -17.06 9.01 -7.92
CA GLY A 145 -15.85 9.79 -8.19
C GLY A 145 -15.26 10.42 -6.93
N ARG A 146 -16.11 10.97 -6.05
CA ARG A 146 -15.65 11.60 -4.80
C ARG A 146 -15.13 10.58 -3.80
N ALA A 147 -15.83 9.46 -3.64
CA ALA A 147 -15.42 8.41 -2.73
C ALA A 147 -14.09 7.77 -3.16
N VAL A 148 -13.94 7.41 -4.44
CA VAL A 148 -12.70 6.87 -4.98
C VAL A 148 -11.58 7.90 -4.89
N GLY A 149 -11.82 9.17 -5.25
CA GLY A 149 -10.83 10.25 -5.12
C GLY A 149 -10.35 10.44 -3.67
N THR A 150 -11.28 10.37 -2.69
CA THR A 150 -10.91 10.45 -1.27
C THR A 150 -10.10 9.23 -0.82
N VAL A 151 -10.45 8.02 -1.26
CA VAL A 151 -9.65 6.82 -1.00
C VAL A 151 -8.24 6.97 -1.59
N GLN A 152 -8.10 7.53 -2.80
CA GLN A 152 -6.79 7.77 -3.41
C GLN A 152 -5.94 8.77 -2.63
N SER A 153 -6.53 9.75 -1.94
CA SER A 153 -5.77 10.68 -1.09
C SER A 153 -5.15 10.01 0.14
N ALA A 154 -5.60 8.82 0.52
CA ALA A 154 -5.01 8.02 1.60
C ALA A 154 -3.54 7.68 1.34
N TRP A 155 -3.12 7.57 0.07
CA TRP A 155 -1.71 7.42 -0.30
C TRP A 155 -0.82 8.51 0.28
N ALA A 156 -1.24 9.77 0.18
CA ALA A 156 -0.49 10.89 0.76
C ALA A 156 -0.43 10.84 2.29
N VAL A 157 -1.50 10.35 2.93
CA VAL A 157 -1.53 10.13 4.39
C VAL A 157 -0.52 9.05 4.77
N GLY A 158 -0.49 7.93 4.04
CA GLY A 158 0.47 6.85 4.23
C GLY A 158 1.92 7.31 4.04
N TRP A 159 2.18 8.10 3.01
CA TRP A 159 3.50 8.68 2.79
C TRP A 159 3.94 9.59 3.96
N GLY A 160 3.06 10.48 4.41
CA GLY A 160 3.32 11.30 5.60
C GLY A 160 3.63 10.46 6.85
N ALA A 161 2.87 9.36 7.05
CA ALA A 161 3.11 8.43 8.14
C ALA A 161 4.49 7.74 8.03
N ALA A 162 4.92 7.34 6.82
CA ALA A 162 6.25 6.76 6.60
C ALA A 162 7.38 7.71 6.97
N VAL A 163 7.26 9.00 6.62
CA VAL A 163 8.27 10.02 6.97
C VAL A 163 8.34 10.23 8.49
N LEU A 164 7.19 10.30 9.17
CA LEU A 164 7.15 10.40 10.63
C LEU A 164 7.74 9.14 11.29
N LEU A 165 7.39 7.97 10.79
CA LEU A 165 7.94 6.70 11.26
C LEU A 165 9.47 6.67 11.09
N GLN A 166 10.00 7.10 9.95
CA GLN A 166 11.43 7.20 9.72
C GLN A 166 12.09 8.11 10.75
N ALA A 167 11.56 9.31 10.98
CA ALA A 167 12.10 10.24 11.96
C ALA A 167 12.16 9.63 13.37
N ILE A 168 11.11 8.92 13.77
CA ILE A 168 11.02 8.25 15.07
C ILE A 168 12.03 7.08 15.14
N MET A 169 12.03 6.17 14.17
CA MET A 169 12.89 4.99 14.21
C MET A 169 14.38 5.35 14.18
N PHE A 170 14.78 6.31 13.36
CA PHE A 170 16.17 6.75 13.30
C PHE A 170 16.63 7.62 14.48
N SER A 171 15.69 8.18 15.26
CA SER A 171 16.01 8.85 16.51
C SER A 171 16.18 7.89 17.69
N LEU A 172 15.54 6.72 17.64
CA LEU A 172 15.52 5.75 18.75
C LEU A 172 16.49 4.57 18.56
N LEU A 173 16.81 4.22 17.31
CA LEU A 173 17.56 3.02 16.97
C LEU A 173 18.78 3.37 16.12
N PRO A 174 19.88 2.57 16.22
CA PRO A 174 20.99 2.64 15.26
C PRO A 174 20.49 2.40 13.83
N ALA A 175 21.14 3.01 12.84
CA ALA A 175 20.71 3.04 11.46
C ALA A 175 20.50 1.64 10.84
N ASP A 176 21.31 0.66 11.22
CA ASP A 176 21.23 -0.75 10.78
C ASP A 176 19.98 -1.48 11.32
N MET A 177 19.50 -1.08 12.49
CA MET A 177 18.26 -1.62 13.07
C MET A 177 17.03 -0.78 12.67
N ALA A 178 17.18 0.53 12.53
CA ALA A 178 16.09 1.46 12.25
C ALA A 178 15.38 1.13 10.93
N TRP A 179 16.12 0.87 9.84
CA TRP A 179 15.52 0.53 8.56
C TRP A 179 14.75 -0.80 8.60
N ARG A 180 15.23 -1.79 9.37
CA ARG A 180 14.55 -3.08 9.58
C ARG A 180 13.26 -2.89 10.37
N ALA A 181 13.31 -2.08 11.44
CA ALA A 181 12.14 -1.75 12.26
C ALA A 181 11.03 -1.09 11.45
N MET A 182 11.38 -0.25 10.46
CA MET A 182 10.38 0.36 9.57
C MET A 182 9.60 -0.70 8.78
N PHE A 183 10.27 -1.73 8.23
CA PHE A 183 9.59 -2.84 7.54
C PHE A 183 8.77 -3.71 8.49
N VAL A 184 9.19 -3.89 9.74
CA VAL A 184 8.36 -4.58 10.75
C VAL A 184 7.07 -3.82 11.03
N VAL A 185 7.13 -2.50 11.14
CA VAL A 185 5.93 -1.66 11.34
C VAL A 185 5.02 -1.70 10.11
N GLY A 186 5.57 -1.79 8.90
CA GLY A 186 4.79 -1.96 7.66
C GLY A 186 3.96 -3.25 7.60
N PHE A 187 4.26 -4.24 8.45
CA PHE A 187 3.45 -5.46 8.59
C PHE A 187 2.13 -5.22 9.34
N PHE A 188 2.08 -4.28 10.30
CA PHE A 188 0.93 -4.02 11.18
C PHE A 188 0.01 -2.91 10.65
#